data_8ea4eddb381b63146851077bce3ccf90
#
_entry.id   8ea4eddb381b63146851077bce3ccf90
#
_cell.length_a   1.000
_cell.length_b   1.000
_cell.length_c   1.000
_cell.angle_alpha   90.00
_cell.angle_beta   90.00
_cell.angle_gamma   90.00
#
_symmetry.space_group_name_H-M   'P 1'
#
loop_
_entity.id
_entity.type
_entity.pdbx_description
1 polymer ?
#
loop_
_entity_poly.entity_id
_entity_poly.type
_entity_poly.pdbx_seq_one_letter_code
_entity_poly.pdbx_strand_id
1 'polypeptide(L)'
;MKVSTKGRYALRIMIDLAEHNTGGYIRLKDISKRQGITLKYMEQIMPILTKSGYVKSFRGNNGGYMLAKKPEEYTAGEILRAAEGSMAPVGCIEDEPNACGHYEQCRTVKFWEGLWDVIIEYTDRFTLADLMKNEDIENPICKEG
;
A
#
# COMPACT_ATOMS: atom_id res chain seq x y z
N MET A 1 -0.27 -9.92 13.26
CA MET A 1 0.29 -9.11 12.17
C MET A 1 -0.14 -9.69 10.83
N LYS A 2 -1.09 -9.06 10.19
CA LYS A 2 -1.58 -9.46 8.86
C LYS A 2 -1.87 -8.22 8.03
N VAL A 3 -1.52 -8.26 6.76
CA VAL A 3 -2.02 -7.28 5.80
C VAL A 3 -3.45 -7.68 5.45
N SER A 4 -4.40 -6.76 5.65
CA SER A 4 -5.81 -7.03 5.37
C SER A 4 -6.08 -7.12 3.87
N THR A 5 -7.27 -7.58 3.52
CA THR A 5 -7.74 -7.59 2.13
C THR A 5 -7.71 -6.17 1.54
N LYS A 6 -8.00 -5.15 2.34
CA LYS A 6 -7.97 -3.74 1.91
C LYS A 6 -6.58 -3.34 1.42
N GLY A 7 -5.52 -3.64 2.16
CA GLY A 7 -4.14 -3.34 1.76
C GLY A 7 -3.72 -4.11 0.51
N ARG A 8 -4.02 -5.40 0.46
CA ARG A 8 -3.71 -6.23 -0.71
C ARG A 8 -4.43 -5.75 -1.97
N TYR A 9 -5.68 -5.38 -1.85
CA TYR A 9 -6.47 -4.89 -2.98
C TYR A 9 -6.03 -3.49 -3.41
N ALA A 10 -5.63 -2.63 -2.45
CA ALA A 10 -5.09 -1.31 -2.78
C ALA A 10 -3.86 -1.42 -3.68
N LEU A 11 -2.93 -2.33 -3.38
CA LEU A 11 -1.78 -2.59 -4.25
C LEU A 11 -2.20 -3.05 -5.63
N ARG A 12 -3.14 -3.99 -5.72
CA ARG A 12 -3.62 -4.51 -7.02
C ARG A 12 -4.29 -3.42 -7.85
N ILE A 13 -5.08 -2.56 -7.21
CA ILE A 13 -5.75 -1.43 -7.88
C ILE A 13 -4.70 -0.45 -8.41
N MET A 14 -3.70 -0.10 -7.60
CA MET A 14 -2.65 0.83 -8.02
C MET A 14 -1.84 0.27 -9.19
N ILE A 15 -1.51 -1.01 -9.18
CA ILE A 15 -0.83 -1.68 -10.30
C ILE A 15 -1.70 -1.65 -11.56
N ASP A 16 -2.99 -1.93 -11.44
CA ASP A 16 -3.93 -1.89 -12.57
C ASP A 16 -3.97 -0.51 -13.20
N LEU A 17 -4.09 0.54 -12.38
CA LEU A 17 -4.08 1.92 -12.86
C LEU A 17 -2.77 2.28 -13.56
N ALA A 18 -1.64 1.76 -13.08
CA ALA A 18 -0.35 1.99 -13.68
C ALA A 18 -0.21 1.28 -15.03
N GLU A 19 -0.63 0.02 -15.10
CA GLU A 19 -0.52 -0.82 -16.30
C GLU A 19 -1.44 -0.36 -17.42
N HIS A 20 -2.59 0.22 -17.09
CA HIS A 20 -3.60 0.66 -18.07
C HIS A 20 -3.62 2.17 -18.25
N ASN A 21 -2.56 2.86 -17.87
CA ASN A 21 -2.45 4.31 -18.01
C ASN A 21 -2.30 4.69 -19.49
N THR A 22 -3.33 5.33 -20.03
CA THR A 22 -3.36 5.85 -21.40
C THR A 22 -3.36 7.39 -21.44
N GLY A 23 -3.09 8.03 -20.30
CA GLY A 23 -3.18 9.47 -20.14
C GLY A 23 -4.56 9.97 -19.73
N GLY A 24 -5.56 9.08 -19.67
CA GLY A 24 -6.92 9.41 -19.26
C GLY A 24 -7.35 8.70 -18.00
N TYR A 25 -8.60 8.93 -17.62
CA TYR A 25 -9.19 8.29 -16.45
C TYR A 25 -9.68 6.88 -16.77
N ILE A 26 -9.48 5.95 -15.82
CA ILE A 26 -9.90 4.56 -15.95
C ILE A 26 -11.15 4.36 -15.11
N ARG A 27 -12.17 3.75 -15.70
CA ARG A 27 -13.44 3.50 -15.02
C ARG A 27 -13.26 2.43 -13.94
N LEU A 28 -13.88 2.65 -12.79
CA LEU A 28 -13.85 1.71 -11.68
C LEU A 28 -14.40 0.34 -12.07
N LYS A 29 -15.42 0.32 -12.93
CA LYS A 29 -16.02 -0.89 -13.48
C LYS A 29 -15.01 -1.76 -14.23
N ASP A 30 -14.12 -1.14 -14.99
CA ASP A 30 -13.09 -1.85 -15.76
C ASP A 30 -12.03 -2.46 -14.85
N ILE A 31 -11.60 -1.72 -13.82
CA ILE A 31 -10.67 -2.22 -12.80
C ILE A 31 -11.31 -3.40 -12.06
N SER A 32 -12.55 -3.24 -11.63
CA SER A 32 -13.32 -4.28 -10.94
C SER A 32 -13.36 -5.57 -11.76
N LYS A 33 -13.65 -5.46 -13.03
CA LYS A 33 -13.73 -6.60 -13.95
C LYS A 33 -12.39 -7.30 -14.10
N ARG A 34 -11.29 -6.53 -14.30
CA ARG A 34 -9.96 -7.12 -14.47
C ARG A 34 -9.44 -7.77 -13.20
N GLN A 35 -9.66 -7.14 -12.04
CA GLN A 35 -9.11 -7.59 -10.77
C GLN A 35 -10.00 -8.57 -10.01
N GLY A 36 -11.26 -8.73 -10.43
CA GLY A 36 -12.20 -9.58 -9.71
C GLY A 36 -12.54 -9.02 -8.32
N ILE A 37 -12.51 -7.70 -8.17
CA ILE A 37 -12.86 -7.01 -6.91
C ILE A 37 -14.23 -6.37 -7.12
N THR A 38 -15.15 -6.55 -6.16
CA THR A 38 -16.48 -5.96 -6.28
C THR A 38 -16.43 -4.44 -6.25
N LEU A 39 -17.35 -3.80 -6.98
CA LEU A 39 -17.47 -2.34 -6.96
C LEU A 39 -17.70 -1.82 -5.56
N LYS A 40 -18.53 -2.51 -4.79
CA LYS A 40 -18.83 -2.15 -3.40
C LYS A 40 -17.56 -2.10 -2.55
N TYR A 41 -16.67 -3.07 -2.71
CA TYR A 41 -15.41 -3.10 -1.97
C TYR A 41 -14.46 -2.01 -2.43
N MET A 42 -14.39 -1.78 -3.74
CA MET A 42 -13.57 -0.72 -4.32
C MET A 42 -14.00 0.67 -3.85
N GLU A 43 -15.30 0.87 -3.66
CA GLU A 43 -15.85 2.13 -3.13
C GLU A 43 -15.38 2.43 -1.70
N GLN A 44 -14.90 1.43 -0.98
CA GLN A 44 -14.30 1.60 0.34
C GLN A 44 -12.81 1.95 0.27
N ILE A 45 -12.12 1.51 -0.78
CA ILE A 45 -10.68 1.69 -0.94
C ILE A 45 -10.36 3.01 -1.66
N MET A 46 -11.09 3.32 -2.72
CA MET A 46 -10.79 4.47 -3.57
C MET A 46 -10.80 5.82 -2.82
N PRO A 47 -11.73 6.07 -1.88
CA PRO A 47 -11.67 7.31 -1.10
C PRO A 47 -10.39 7.46 -0.28
N ILE A 48 -9.84 6.36 0.24
CA ILE A 48 -8.60 6.36 1.00
C ILE A 48 -7.44 6.77 0.09
N LEU A 49 -7.35 6.18 -1.10
CA LEU A 49 -6.29 6.49 -2.07
C LEU A 49 -6.40 7.93 -2.59
N THR A 50 -7.62 8.41 -2.81
CA THR A 50 -7.87 9.80 -3.24
C THR A 50 -7.47 10.78 -2.14
N LYS A 51 -7.87 10.52 -0.90
CA LYS A 51 -7.53 11.35 0.25
C LYS A 51 -6.03 11.41 0.52
N SER A 52 -5.34 10.30 0.26
CA SER A 52 -3.88 10.23 0.39
C SER A 52 -3.14 10.94 -0.75
N GLY A 53 -3.86 11.42 -1.76
CA GLY A 53 -3.25 12.05 -2.92
C GLY A 53 -2.59 11.10 -3.90
N TYR A 54 -2.89 9.81 -3.82
CA TYR A 54 -2.28 8.78 -4.67
C TYR A 54 -3.01 8.58 -5.98
N VAL A 55 -4.30 8.88 -6.02
CA VAL A 55 -5.09 8.84 -7.24
C VAL A 55 -5.88 10.13 -7.40
N LYS A 56 -6.17 10.48 -8.64
CA LYS A 56 -7.09 11.56 -9.00
C LYS A 56 -8.39 10.95 -9.48
N SER A 57 -9.50 11.57 -9.16
CA SER A 57 -10.82 11.15 -9.62
C SER A 57 -11.45 12.22 -10.49
N PHE A 58 -12.25 11.79 -11.44
CA PHE A 58 -13.05 12.66 -12.29
C PHE A 58 -14.46 12.08 -12.39
N ARG A 59 -15.45 12.91 -12.15
CA ARG A 59 -16.86 12.51 -12.25
C ARG A 59 -17.41 12.83 -13.63
N GLY A 60 -18.31 12.01 -14.14
CA GLY A 60 -19.00 12.19 -15.40
C GLY A 60 -18.92 10.98 -16.30
N ASN A 61 -19.45 11.09 -17.52
CA ASN A 61 -19.53 9.98 -18.48
C ASN A 61 -18.16 9.40 -18.87
N ASN A 62 -17.13 10.24 -18.89
CA ASN A 62 -15.75 9.83 -19.17
C ASN A 62 -14.90 9.85 -17.92
N GLY A 63 -15.55 9.78 -16.76
CA GLY A 63 -14.88 9.82 -15.46
C GLY A 63 -14.25 8.49 -15.08
N GLY A 64 -13.53 8.54 -13.97
CA GLY A 64 -12.85 7.40 -13.41
C GLY A 64 -11.70 7.85 -12.53
N TYR A 65 -10.65 7.06 -12.51
CA TYR A 65 -9.48 7.29 -11.67
C TYR A 65 -8.20 7.20 -12.49
N MET A 66 -7.19 7.93 -12.07
CA MET A 66 -5.84 7.83 -12.63
C MET A 66 -4.81 8.07 -11.54
N LEU A 67 -3.59 7.61 -11.76
CA LEU A 67 -2.49 7.88 -10.85
C LEU A 67 -2.18 9.38 -10.80
N ALA A 68 -1.89 9.88 -9.60
CA ALA A 68 -1.48 11.27 -9.40
C ALA A 68 -0.01 11.50 -9.75
N LYS A 69 0.80 10.45 -9.68
CA LYS A 69 2.25 10.50 -9.90
C LYS A 69 2.67 9.35 -10.81
N LYS A 70 3.95 9.34 -11.18
CA LYS A 70 4.53 8.22 -11.95
C LYS A 70 4.68 6.99 -11.04
N PRO A 71 4.59 5.76 -11.59
CA PRO A 71 4.75 4.54 -10.80
C PRO A 71 6.05 4.46 -9.98
N GLU A 72 7.11 5.07 -10.47
CA GLU A 72 8.40 5.11 -9.78
C GLU A 72 8.40 5.99 -8.52
N GLU A 73 7.39 6.84 -8.38
CA GLU A 73 7.26 7.77 -7.26
C GLU A 73 6.43 7.23 -6.10
N TYR A 74 5.93 5.99 -6.18
CA TYR A 74 5.21 5.33 -5.10
C TYR A 74 6.02 4.16 -4.58
N THR A 75 5.99 3.93 -3.28
CA THR A 75 6.47 2.67 -2.71
C THR A 75 5.31 1.78 -2.30
N ALA A 76 5.54 0.47 -2.28
CA ALA A 76 4.54 -0.48 -1.79
C ALA A 76 4.17 -0.17 -0.33
N GLY A 77 5.15 0.22 0.48
CA GLY A 77 4.94 0.58 1.88
C GLY A 77 4.00 1.76 2.06
N GLU A 78 4.16 2.82 1.26
CA GLU A 78 3.26 3.99 1.32
C GLU A 78 1.82 3.61 1.03
N ILE A 79 1.59 2.80 0.01
CA ILE A 79 0.24 2.36 -0.38
C ILE A 79 -0.37 1.50 0.73
N LEU A 80 0.40 0.55 1.25
CA LEU A 80 -0.06 -0.33 2.33
C LEU A 80 -0.40 0.45 3.60
N ARG A 81 0.45 1.39 4.02
CA ARG A 81 0.20 2.21 5.21
C ARG A 81 -1.04 3.09 5.04
N ALA A 82 -1.25 3.64 3.85
CA ALA A 82 -2.47 4.42 3.57
C ALA A 82 -3.73 3.56 3.71
N ALA A 83 -3.72 2.35 3.15
CA ALA A 83 -4.89 1.46 3.17
C ALA A 83 -5.15 0.84 4.54
N GLU A 84 -4.11 0.48 5.27
CA GLU A 84 -4.22 -0.20 6.57
C GLU A 84 -4.34 0.77 7.75
N GLY A 85 -3.91 2.02 7.58
CA GLY A 85 -3.75 2.99 8.67
C GLY A 85 -2.44 2.80 9.41
N SER A 86 -2.21 1.62 9.96
CA SER A 86 -0.93 1.26 10.58
C SER A 86 -0.56 -0.17 10.21
N MET A 87 0.73 -0.41 10.01
CA MET A 87 1.28 -1.75 9.78
C MET A 87 2.27 -2.15 10.86
N ALA A 88 2.29 -1.41 11.97
CA ALA A 88 3.14 -1.75 13.10
C ALA A 88 2.78 -3.14 13.65
N PRO A 89 3.77 -3.98 13.99
CA PRO A 89 3.51 -5.34 14.48
C PRO A 89 2.78 -5.37 15.82
N VAL A 90 2.92 -4.32 16.63
CA VAL A 90 2.21 -4.16 17.91
C VAL A 90 1.80 -2.71 18.09
N GLY A 91 0.66 -2.48 18.76
CA GLY A 91 0.09 -1.14 18.93
C GLY A 91 0.97 -0.19 19.76
N CYS A 92 1.76 -0.71 20.69
CA CYS A 92 2.55 0.12 21.59
C CYS A 92 3.69 0.89 20.91
N ILE A 93 4.00 0.61 19.67
CA ILE A 93 5.05 1.32 18.91
C ILE A 93 4.50 2.15 17.75
N GLU A 94 3.18 2.33 17.67
CA GLU A 94 2.56 3.12 16.60
C GLU A 94 2.83 4.62 16.74
N ASP A 95 2.97 5.10 17.97
CA ASP A 95 3.16 6.52 18.26
C ASP A 95 4.63 6.91 18.34
N GLU A 96 4.97 8.08 17.82
CA GLU A 96 6.29 8.69 17.98
C GLU A 96 6.14 10.11 18.55
N PRO A 97 6.74 10.43 19.71
CA PRO A 97 7.48 9.49 20.57
C PRO A 97 6.58 8.43 21.21
N ASN A 98 7.17 7.28 21.59
CA ASN A 98 6.43 6.17 22.18
C ASN A 98 5.70 6.61 23.47
N ALA A 99 4.38 6.46 23.46
CA ALA A 99 3.52 6.90 24.57
C ALA A 99 3.32 5.83 25.65
N CYS A 100 3.95 4.66 25.53
CA CYS A 100 3.79 3.57 26.48
C CYS A 100 4.47 3.90 27.81
N GLY A 101 3.70 3.87 28.92
CA GLY A 101 4.20 4.14 30.26
C GLY A 101 5.23 3.12 30.79
N HIS A 102 5.34 1.97 30.11
CA HIS A 102 6.29 0.90 30.48
C HIS A 102 7.47 0.79 29.53
N TYR A 103 7.64 1.75 28.63
CA TYR A 103 8.63 1.71 27.55
C TYR A 103 10.03 1.40 28.07
N GLU A 104 10.49 2.10 29.11
CA GLU A 104 11.86 1.95 29.61
C GLU A 104 12.11 0.62 30.32
N GLN A 105 11.08 0.01 30.89
CA GLN A 105 11.19 -1.29 31.54
C GLN A 105 10.83 -2.47 30.64
N CYS A 106 10.31 -2.18 29.45
CA CYS A 106 9.85 -3.21 28.52
C CYS A 106 11.03 -3.94 27.87
N ARG A 107 11.11 -5.24 28.11
CA ARG A 107 12.20 -6.08 27.59
C ARG A 107 12.02 -6.46 26.13
N THR A 108 10.82 -6.24 25.56
CA THR A 108 10.51 -6.66 24.18
C THR A 108 10.33 -5.49 23.22
N VAL A 109 10.24 -4.24 23.72
CA VAL A 109 9.96 -3.10 22.84
C VAL A 109 11.02 -2.92 21.76
N LYS A 110 12.29 -3.10 22.08
CA LYS A 110 13.38 -2.96 21.09
C LYS A 110 13.30 -4.03 20.01
N PHE A 111 12.85 -5.22 20.34
CA PHE A 111 12.61 -6.28 19.38
C PHE A 111 11.50 -5.87 18.40
N TRP A 112 10.38 -5.34 18.91
CA TRP A 112 9.28 -4.91 18.07
C TRP A 112 9.63 -3.71 17.21
N GLU A 113 10.37 -2.76 17.75
CA GLU A 113 10.87 -1.61 16.98
C GLU A 113 11.78 -2.08 15.84
N GLY A 114 12.68 -3.01 16.12
CA GLY A 114 13.55 -3.59 15.08
C GLY A 114 12.78 -4.30 13.98
N LEU A 115 11.76 -5.09 14.36
CA LEU A 115 10.89 -5.75 13.39
C LEU A 115 10.16 -4.72 12.53
N TRP A 116 9.65 -3.66 13.16
CA TRP A 116 8.97 -2.58 12.44
C TRP A 116 9.90 -1.89 11.43
N ASP A 117 11.13 -1.60 11.84
CA ASP A 117 12.13 -1.00 10.96
C ASP A 117 12.39 -1.87 9.73
N VAL A 118 12.47 -3.18 9.90
CA VAL A 118 12.64 -4.13 8.79
C VAL A 118 11.43 -4.14 7.86
N ILE A 119 10.22 -4.12 8.42
CA ILE A 119 8.99 -4.06 7.62
C ILE A 119 8.96 -2.78 6.77
N ILE A 120 9.26 -1.63 7.37
CA ILE A 120 9.31 -0.34 6.68
C ILE A 120 10.37 -0.38 5.58
N GLU A 121 11.58 -0.78 5.91
CA GLU A 121 12.69 -0.84 4.96
C GLU A 121 12.37 -1.73 3.77
N TYR A 122 11.85 -2.93 4.02
CA TYR A 122 11.50 -3.87 2.97
C TYR A 122 10.39 -3.33 2.08
N THR A 123 9.29 -2.87 2.66
CA THR A 123 8.12 -2.41 1.89
C THR A 123 8.40 -1.11 1.13
N ASP A 124 9.25 -0.24 1.66
CA ASP A 124 9.62 1.01 0.99
C ASP A 124 10.73 0.83 -0.06
N ARG A 125 11.35 -0.32 -0.09
CA ARG A 125 12.36 -0.65 -1.11
C ARG A 125 11.74 -0.84 -2.50
N PHE A 126 10.51 -1.31 -2.55
CA PHE A 126 9.84 -1.63 -3.82
C PHE A 126 8.93 -0.50 -4.25
N THR A 127 9.14 -0.01 -5.47
CA THR A 127 8.25 0.97 -6.10
C THR A 127 7.08 0.26 -6.78
N LEU A 128 6.04 1.04 -7.10
CA LEU A 128 4.93 0.52 -7.90
C LEU A 128 5.43 0.04 -9.27
N ALA A 129 6.42 0.74 -9.84
CA ALA A 129 7.04 0.34 -11.09
C ALA A 129 7.73 -1.04 -10.98
N ASP A 130 8.38 -1.32 -9.85
CA ASP A 130 8.99 -2.62 -9.61
C ASP A 130 7.94 -3.74 -9.59
N LEU A 131 6.81 -3.49 -8.93
CA LEU A 131 5.71 -4.46 -8.86
C LEU A 131 5.04 -4.71 -10.21
N MET A 132 5.00 -3.69 -11.08
CA MET A 132 4.45 -3.82 -12.44
C MET A 132 5.25 -4.78 -13.30
N LYS A 133 6.55 -4.87 -13.09
CA LYS A 133 7.43 -5.73 -13.91
C LYS A 133 7.15 -7.20 -13.73
N ASN A 134 6.53 -7.59 -12.62
CA ASN A 134 6.24 -8.97 -12.27
C ASN A 134 7.45 -9.89 -12.41
N GLU A 135 8.64 -9.32 -12.20
CA GLU A 135 9.90 -10.08 -12.16
C GLU A 135 10.06 -10.68 -10.77
N ASP A 136 10.87 -11.72 -10.69
CA ASP A 136 11.19 -12.34 -9.42
C ASP A 136 11.79 -11.31 -8.47
N ILE A 137 11.03 -10.98 -7.43
CA ILE A 137 11.53 -10.14 -6.36
C ILE A 137 12.52 -10.97 -5.56
N GLU A 138 13.79 -10.63 -5.68
CA GLU A 138 14.82 -11.32 -4.92
C GLU A 138 14.55 -11.18 -3.42
N ASN A 139 14.22 -12.29 -2.79
CA ASN A 139 14.04 -12.30 -1.34
C ASN A 139 15.42 -12.36 -0.68
N PRO A 140 15.83 -11.30 0.04
CA PRO A 140 17.16 -11.29 0.66
C PRO A 140 17.35 -12.40 1.69
N ILE A 141 16.27 -12.97 2.21
CA ILE A 141 16.32 -14.05 3.21
C ILE A 141 16.53 -15.41 2.55
N CYS A 142 16.10 -15.57 1.28
CA CYS A 142 16.23 -16.83 0.58
C CYS A 142 17.61 -17.06 -0.07
N LYS A 143 18.51 -16.08 -0.01
CA LYS A 143 19.83 -16.18 -0.63
C LYS A 143 20.85 -16.96 0.20
N GLU A 144 20.54 -17.24 1.46
CA GLU A 144 21.45 -17.94 2.38
C GLU A 144 21.11 -19.43 2.58
N GLY A 145 20.22 -19.96 1.74
CA GLY A 145 19.81 -21.36 1.83
C GLY A 145 20.51 -22.28 0.86
#